data_653f5dedadc438b67349a60fc1fd1ab7
#
_entry.id   653f5dedadc438b67349a60fc1fd1ab7
#
_cell.length_a   1.000
_cell.length_b   1.000
_cell.length_c   1.000
_cell.angle_alpha   90.00
_cell.angle_beta   90.00
_cell.angle_gamma   90.00
#
_symmetry.space_group_name_H-M   'P 1'
#
loop_
_entity.id
_entity.type
_entity.pdbx_description
1 polymer ?
#
loop_
_entity_poly.entity_id
_entity_poly.type
_entity_poly.pdbx_seq_one_letter_code
_entity_poly.pdbx_strand_id
1 'polypeptide(L)'
;MPIEEIINNNSNENNKVVESAEKNDYINDLRPKILKEYVGQDDVVNSLKTAIKASEARKEPMEHVLFHGPPGLGKTTLAHVIAKEKKSNLVVTSGPSLEKPADIVGLLSNLSERDVLFIDEIHRISKGVEEYFYSAMEDFK
;
A
#
# COMPACT_ATOMS: atom_id res chain seq x y z
N MET A 1 4.96 -16.12 -40.37
CA MET A 1 3.72 -15.97 -39.61
C MET A 1 2.73 -15.16 -40.42
N PRO A 2 1.55 -15.66 -40.65
CA PRO A 2 0.51 -14.87 -41.34
C PRO A 2 0.13 -13.65 -40.48
N ILE A 3 -0.15 -12.52 -41.14
CA ILE A 3 -0.54 -11.26 -40.50
C ILE A 3 -1.80 -11.41 -39.63
N GLU A 4 -2.69 -12.31 -40.00
CA GLU A 4 -3.93 -12.61 -39.27
C GLU A 4 -3.69 -13.23 -37.88
N GLU A 5 -2.63 -14.02 -37.67
CA GLU A 5 -2.27 -14.55 -36.34
C GLU A 5 -1.72 -13.49 -35.42
N ILE A 6 -0.99 -12.50 -35.93
CA ILE A 6 -0.45 -11.40 -35.16
C ILE A 6 -1.58 -10.47 -34.67
N ILE A 7 -2.59 -10.23 -35.52
CA ILE A 7 -3.75 -9.39 -35.17
C ILE A 7 -4.61 -10.07 -34.11
N ASN A 8 -4.83 -11.38 -34.20
CA ASN A 8 -5.61 -12.12 -33.19
C ASN A 8 -4.93 -12.20 -31.84
N ASN A 9 -3.60 -12.34 -31.79
CA ASN A 9 -2.86 -12.35 -30.54
C ASN A 9 -2.89 -10.99 -29.83
N ASN A 10 -2.76 -9.91 -30.58
CA ASN A 10 -2.85 -8.56 -30.01
C ASN A 10 -4.25 -8.21 -29.50
N SER A 11 -5.29 -8.70 -30.17
CA SER A 11 -6.68 -8.46 -29.74
C SER A 11 -7.02 -9.16 -28.42
N ASN A 12 -6.49 -10.38 -28.22
CA ASN A 12 -6.74 -11.15 -27.00
C ASN A 12 -5.96 -10.60 -25.78
N GLU A 13 -4.73 -10.10 -25.97
CA GLU A 13 -3.97 -9.49 -24.90
C GLU A 13 -4.56 -8.15 -24.46
N ASN A 14 -4.99 -7.32 -25.40
CA ASN A 14 -5.64 -6.05 -25.09
C ASN A 14 -6.96 -6.23 -24.36
N ASN A 15 -7.77 -7.23 -24.71
CA ASN A 15 -9.01 -7.53 -24.01
C ASN A 15 -8.77 -8.01 -22.58
N LYS A 16 -7.75 -8.83 -22.33
CA LYS A 16 -7.40 -9.27 -20.97
C LYS A 16 -6.92 -8.12 -20.08
N VAL A 17 -6.13 -7.21 -20.64
CA VAL A 17 -5.64 -6.02 -19.90
C VAL A 17 -6.80 -5.08 -19.56
N VAL A 18 -7.73 -4.85 -20.47
CA VAL A 18 -8.91 -4.02 -20.24
C VAL A 18 -9.82 -4.64 -19.18
N GLU A 19 -10.12 -5.95 -19.27
CA GLU A 19 -10.94 -6.63 -18.25
C GLU A 19 -10.31 -6.58 -16.85
N SER A 20 -8.99 -6.69 -16.75
CA SER A 20 -8.31 -6.63 -15.45
C SER A 20 -8.31 -5.21 -14.88
N ALA A 21 -8.17 -4.19 -15.72
CA ALA A 21 -8.25 -2.80 -15.31
C ALA A 21 -9.67 -2.43 -14.83
N GLU A 22 -10.70 -2.80 -15.57
CA GLU A 22 -12.10 -2.56 -15.21
C GLU A 22 -12.50 -3.25 -13.90
N LYS A 23 -12.06 -4.49 -13.68
CA LYS A 23 -12.28 -5.20 -12.41
C LYS A 23 -11.59 -4.53 -11.24
N ASN A 24 -10.36 -4.03 -11.43
CA ASN A 24 -9.63 -3.32 -10.39
C ASN A 24 -10.29 -1.99 -10.05
N ASP A 25 -10.77 -1.25 -11.03
CA ASP A 25 -11.47 0.01 -10.81
C ASP A 25 -12.79 -0.21 -10.04
N TYR A 26 -13.56 -1.24 -10.41
CA TYR A 26 -14.79 -1.58 -9.70
C TYR A 26 -14.53 -1.98 -8.24
N ILE A 27 -13.51 -2.80 -7.97
CA ILE A 27 -13.14 -3.19 -6.60
C ILE A 27 -12.66 -1.98 -5.80
N ASN A 28 -11.91 -1.07 -6.42
CA ASN A 28 -11.45 0.15 -5.76
C ASN A 28 -12.61 1.08 -5.39
N ASP A 29 -13.65 1.15 -6.20
CA ASP A 29 -14.84 1.94 -5.91
C ASP A 29 -15.67 1.39 -4.74
N LEU A 30 -15.58 0.09 -4.47
CA LEU A 30 -16.27 -0.54 -3.33
C LEU A 30 -15.55 -0.38 -2.00
N ARG A 31 -14.29 0.07 -2.00
CA ARG A 31 -13.51 0.29 -0.78
C ARG A 31 -13.86 1.62 -0.13
N PRO A 32 -13.98 1.67 1.20
CA PRO A 32 -14.11 2.93 1.92
C PRO A 32 -12.95 3.88 1.57
N LYS A 33 -13.28 5.13 1.26
CA LYS A 33 -12.28 6.14 0.84
C LYS A 33 -11.79 6.99 1.99
N ILE A 34 -12.56 7.05 3.07
CA ILE A 34 -12.23 7.81 4.28
C ILE A 34 -12.59 7.01 5.52
N LEU A 35 -11.97 7.31 6.64
CA LEU A 35 -12.21 6.59 7.90
C LEU A 35 -13.67 6.59 8.36
N LYS A 36 -14.44 7.60 8.01
CA LYS A 36 -15.87 7.66 8.35
C LYS A 36 -16.72 6.63 7.62
N GLU A 37 -16.27 6.21 6.44
CA GLU A 37 -16.94 5.20 5.62
C GLU A 37 -16.56 3.77 6.00
N TYR A 38 -15.46 3.61 6.76
CA TYR A 38 -14.99 2.30 7.20
C TYR A 38 -15.86 1.77 8.33
N VAL A 39 -16.50 0.64 8.09
CA VAL A 39 -17.39 -0.03 9.04
C VAL A 39 -16.69 -1.23 9.69
N GLY A 40 -16.71 -1.29 11.00
CA GLY A 40 -16.11 -2.35 11.81
C GLY A 40 -14.82 -1.91 12.50
N GLN A 41 -14.39 -2.64 13.53
CA GLN A 41 -13.20 -2.39 14.33
C GLN A 41 -13.03 -0.93 14.78
N ASP A 42 -14.05 -0.40 15.45
CA ASP A 42 -14.14 1.01 15.87
C ASP A 42 -12.92 1.49 16.68
N ASP A 43 -12.35 0.62 17.51
CA ASP A 43 -11.16 0.94 18.29
C ASP A 43 -9.94 1.21 17.40
N VAL A 44 -9.74 0.42 16.35
CA VAL A 44 -8.67 0.61 15.37
C VAL A 44 -8.87 1.91 14.61
N VAL A 45 -10.08 2.17 14.15
CA VAL A 45 -10.43 3.40 13.42
C VAL A 45 -10.21 4.64 14.30
N ASN A 46 -10.63 4.60 15.56
CA ASN A 46 -10.46 5.70 16.51
C ASN A 46 -8.98 5.96 16.81
N SER A 47 -8.19 4.90 17.00
CA SER A 47 -6.75 5.01 17.20
C SER A 47 -6.05 5.64 16.00
N LEU A 48 -6.41 5.25 14.79
CA LEU A 48 -5.87 5.83 13.55
C LEU A 48 -6.26 7.30 13.41
N LYS A 49 -7.50 7.66 13.66
CA LYS A 49 -7.95 9.06 13.65
C LYS A 49 -7.14 9.92 14.62
N THR A 50 -6.91 9.41 15.82
CA THR A 50 -6.12 10.11 16.83
C THR A 50 -4.67 10.31 16.37
N ALA A 51 -4.03 9.27 15.86
CA ALA A 51 -2.67 9.32 15.35
C ALA A 51 -2.51 10.29 14.17
N ILE A 52 -3.44 10.28 13.22
CA ILE A 52 -3.44 11.20 12.08
C ILE A 52 -3.57 12.65 12.55
N LYS A 53 -4.55 12.95 13.40
CA LYS A 53 -4.74 14.31 13.94
C LYS A 53 -3.53 14.80 14.72
N ALA A 54 -2.92 13.94 15.53
CA ALA A 54 -1.74 14.28 16.30
C ALA A 54 -0.54 14.63 15.40
N SER A 55 -0.32 13.84 14.34
CA SER A 55 0.76 14.10 13.39
C SER A 55 0.54 15.40 12.61
N GLU A 56 -0.69 15.68 12.21
CA GLU A 56 -1.05 16.92 11.51
C GLU A 56 -0.85 18.16 12.42
N ALA A 57 -1.28 18.07 13.68
CA ALA A 57 -1.14 19.17 14.63
C ALA A 57 0.33 19.51 14.92
N ARG A 58 1.20 18.50 14.98
CA ARG A 58 2.64 18.68 15.15
C ARG A 58 3.40 19.02 13.87
N LYS A 59 2.76 18.86 12.69
CA LYS A 59 3.39 18.93 11.36
C LYS A 59 4.55 17.93 11.22
N GLU A 60 4.40 16.77 11.80
CA GLU A 60 5.36 15.68 11.80
C GLU A 60 4.82 14.46 11.03
N PRO A 61 5.70 13.56 10.58
CA PRO A 61 5.28 12.27 10.05
C PRO A 61 4.43 11.51 11.08
N MET A 62 3.44 10.77 10.62
CA MET A 62 2.69 9.86 11.46
C MET A 62 3.61 8.71 11.93
N GLU A 63 3.43 8.25 13.16
CA GLU A 63 4.13 7.09 13.68
C GLU A 63 3.88 5.85 12.81
N HIS A 64 4.85 4.94 12.78
CA HIS A 64 4.69 3.67 12.07
C HIS A 64 3.60 2.82 12.72
N VAL A 65 2.80 2.16 11.89
CA VAL A 65 1.64 1.37 12.31
C VAL A 65 1.81 -0.07 11.85
N LEU A 66 1.65 -1.01 12.76
CA LEU A 66 1.60 -2.43 12.46
C LEU A 66 0.15 -2.92 12.56
N PHE A 67 -0.38 -3.41 11.45
CA PHE A 67 -1.67 -4.12 11.44
C PHE A 67 -1.44 -5.61 11.64
N HIS A 68 -1.95 -6.14 12.73
CA HIS A 68 -1.89 -7.56 13.04
C HIS A 68 -3.29 -8.18 12.97
N GLY A 69 -3.40 -9.32 12.32
CA GLY A 69 -4.66 -10.04 12.23
C GLY A 69 -4.72 -10.99 11.03
N PRO A 70 -5.74 -11.85 10.97
CA PRO A 70 -5.93 -12.78 9.86
C PRO A 70 -6.19 -12.04 8.54
N PRO A 71 -5.94 -12.68 7.39
CA PRO A 71 -6.24 -12.12 6.08
C PRO A 71 -7.75 -11.82 5.95
N GLY A 72 -8.10 -10.82 5.16
CA GLY A 72 -9.49 -10.44 4.89
C GLY A 72 -10.12 -9.45 5.89
N LEU A 73 -9.38 -8.95 6.89
CA LEU A 73 -9.85 -7.92 7.83
C LEU A 73 -9.69 -6.47 7.33
N GLY A 74 -9.36 -6.28 6.06
CA GLY A 74 -9.29 -4.95 5.48
C GLY A 74 -8.02 -4.15 5.80
N LYS A 75 -6.90 -4.80 6.12
CA LYS A 75 -5.61 -4.13 6.39
C LYS A 75 -5.16 -3.23 5.24
N THR A 76 -5.21 -3.73 4.02
CA THR A 76 -4.89 -2.95 2.81
C THR A 76 -5.86 -1.79 2.62
N THR A 77 -7.14 -2.00 2.90
CA THR A 77 -8.16 -0.95 2.86
C THR A 77 -7.86 0.16 3.86
N LEU A 78 -7.45 -0.18 5.08
CA LEU A 78 -7.02 0.81 6.09
C LEU A 78 -5.82 1.63 5.62
N ALA A 79 -4.85 1.02 4.96
CA ALA A 79 -3.71 1.74 4.39
C ALA A 79 -4.15 2.77 3.33
N HIS A 80 -5.06 2.40 2.45
CA HIS A 80 -5.66 3.33 1.47
C HIS A 80 -6.41 4.49 2.14
N VAL A 81 -7.17 4.17 3.18
CA VAL A 81 -7.91 5.18 3.95
C VAL A 81 -6.96 6.16 4.65
N ILE A 82 -5.89 5.67 5.28
CA ILE A 82 -4.86 6.52 5.91
C ILE A 82 -4.25 7.48 4.89
N ALA A 83 -3.81 6.98 3.74
CA ALA A 83 -3.22 7.80 2.69
C ALA A 83 -4.20 8.88 2.21
N LYS A 84 -5.46 8.52 2.03
CA LYS A 84 -6.53 9.45 1.62
C LYS A 84 -6.76 10.54 2.67
N GLU A 85 -6.89 10.17 3.94
CA GLU A 85 -7.06 11.13 5.04
C GLU A 85 -5.88 12.10 5.16
N LYS A 86 -4.66 11.59 4.97
CA LYS A 86 -3.43 12.40 4.99
C LYS A 86 -3.21 13.20 3.70
N LYS A 87 -4.03 12.99 2.67
CA LYS A 87 -3.85 13.56 1.32
C LYS A 87 -2.44 13.26 0.76
N SER A 88 -2.00 12.04 0.95
CA SER A 88 -0.68 11.52 0.58
C SER A 88 -0.81 10.43 -0.47
N ASN A 89 0.26 10.19 -1.23
CA ASN A 89 0.32 9.02 -2.10
C ASN A 89 0.50 7.75 -1.27
N LEU A 90 0.00 6.64 -1.79
CA LEU A 90 0.19 5.31 -1.21
C LEU A 90 1.03 4.47 -2.15
N VAL A 91 2.12 3.92 -1.63
CA VAL A 91 2.91 2.89 -2.29
C VAL A 91 2.66 1.57 -1.59
N VAL A 92 2.23 0.57 -2.35
CA VAL A 92 1.92 -0.77 -1.84
C VAL A 92 2.96 -1.76 -2.35
N THR A 93 3.52 -2.53 -1.45
CA THR A 93 4.42 -3.65 -1.75
C THR A 93 4.11 -4.82 -0.83
N SER A 94 4.85 -5.91 -0.97
CA SER A 94 4.74 -7.07 -0.10
C SER A 94 6.10 -7.54 0.38
N GLY A 95 6.15 -8.21 1.54
CA GLY A 95 7.38 -8.81 2.05
C GLY A 95 8.07 -9.72 1.04
N PRO A 96 7.36 -10.66 0.38
CA PRO A 96 7.95 -11.52 -0.66
C PRO A 96 8.57 -10.78 -1.85
N SER A 97 8.09 -9.59 -2.18
CA SER A 97 8.62 -8.76 -3.28
C SER A 97 9.95 -8.08 -2.93
N LEU A 98 10.30 -8.02 -1.65
CA LEU A 98 11.52 -7.40 -1.14
C LEU A 98 12.57 -8.49 -0.86
N GLU A 99 13.21 -8.98 -1.91
CA GLU A 99 14.14 -10.12 -1.82
C GLU A 99 15.55 -9.70 -1.40
N LYS A 100 15.97 -8.51 -1.80
CA LYS A 100 17.33 -7.98 -1.62
C LYS A 100 17.30 -6.62 -0.95
N PRO A 101 18.36 -6.25 -0.19
CA PRO A 101 18.48 -4.91 0.36
C PRO A 101 18.33 -3.79 -0.67
N ALA A 102 18.80 -4.00 -1.90
CA ALA A 102 18.65 -3.03 -2.98
C ALA A 102 17.19 -2.74 -3.34
N ASP A 103 16.28 -3.71 -3.17
CA ASP A 103 14.86 -3.54 -3.44
C ASP A 103 14.23 -2.54 -2.47
N ILE A 104 14.54 -2.65 -1.19
CA ILE A 104 14.03 -1.71 -0.18
C ILE A 104 14.67 -0.32 -0.33
N VAL A 105 15.94 -0.23 -0.64
CA VAL A 105 16.62 1.04 -0.90
C VAL A 105 16.00 1.75 -2.09
N GLY A 106 15.78 1.05 -3.19
CA GLY A 106 15.14 1.60 -4.38
C GLY A 106 13.71 2.07 -4.10
N LEU A 107 12.95 1.30 -3.33
CA LEU A 107 11.60 1.65 -2.92
C LEU A 107 11.57 2.93 -2.08
N LEU A 108 12.39 3.01 -1.04
CA LEU A 108 12.47 4.17 -0.15
C LEU A 108 12.97 5.42 -0.86
N SER A 109 13.90 5.29 -1.80
CA SER A 109 14.43 6.41 -2.57
C SER A 109 13.41 7.05 -3.51
N ASN A 110 12.38 6.31 -3.87
CA ASN A 110 11.29 6.81 -4.72
C ASN A 110 10.12 7.41 -3.94
N LEU A 111 10.11 7.31 -2.62
CA LEU A 111 9.10 7.95 -1.80
C LEU A 111 9.35 9.46 -1.73
N SER A 112 8.26 10.21 -1.83
CA SER A 112 8.25 11.64 -1.57
C SER A 112 7.93 11.91 -0.10
N GLU A 113 8.21 13.11 0.34
CA GLU A 113 7.82 13.55 1.68
C GLU A 113 6.33 13.35 1.92
N ARG A 114 5.96 12.76 3.05
CA ARG A 114 4.60 12.45 3.48
C ARG A 114 3.92 11.25 2.78
N ASP A 115 4.56 10.61 1.80
CA ASP A 115 4.02 9.40 1.20
C ASP A 115 3.83 8.30 2.25
N VAL A 116 2.85 7.44 2.02
CA VAL A 116 2.56 6.29 2.86
C VAL A 116 3.05 5.02 2.16
N LEU A 117 3.91 4.26 2.82
CA LEU A 117 4.34 2.95 2.36
C LEU A 117 3.59 1.87 3.14
N PHE A 118 2.88 1.02 2.43
CA PHE A 118 2.24 -0.18 2.98
C PHE A 118 2.95 -1.44 2.51
N ILE A 119 3.39 -2.26 3.46
CA ILE A 119 4.03 -3.54 3.19
C ILE A 119 3.13 -4.66 3.70
N ASP A 120 2.54 -5.41 2.79
CA ASP A 120 1.76 -6.59 3.13
C ASP A 120 2.68 -7.78 3.45
N GLU A 121 2.24 -8.68 4.30
CA GLU A 121 3.00 -9.85 4.71
C GLU A 121 4.43 -9.53 5.19
N ILE A 122 4.58 -8.52 6.01
CA ILE A 122 5.89 -8.04 6.50
C ILE A 122 6.71 -9.13 7.20
N HIS A 123 6.06 -10.14 7.79
CA HIS A 123 6.70 -11.29 8.41
C HIS A 123 7.51 -12.16 7.43
N ARG A 124 7.31 -12.00 6.13
CA ARG A 124 8.01 -12.72 5.06
C ARG A 124 9.23 -11.98 4.51
N ILE A 125 9.59 -10.85 5.08
CA ILE A 125 10.83 -10.15 4.74
C ILE A 125 12.05 -10.96 5.23
N SER A 126 13.09 -11.07 4.40
CA SER A 126 14.35 -11.69 4.79
C SER A 126 15.10 -10.87 5.85
N LYS A 127 15.93 -11.51 6.67
CA LYS A 127 16.70 -10.81 7.71
C LYS A 127 17.56 -9.67 7.16
N GLY A 128 18.22 -9.87 6.02
CA GLY A 128 19.06 -8.85 5.41
C GLY A 128 18.28 -7.60 5.00
N VAL A 129 17.07 -7.77 4.47
CA VAL A 129 16.17 -6.66 4.12
C VAL A 129 15.59 -6.02 5.38
N GLU A 130 15.24 -6.83 6.39
CA GLU A 130 14.70 -6.36 7.66
C GLU A 130 15.63 -5.39 8.38
N GLU A 131 16.92 -5.68 8.44
CA GLU A 131 17.93 -4.81 9.06
C GLU A 131 18.01 -3.44 8.37
N TYR A 132 18.01 -3.39 7.05
CA TYR A 132 17.95 -2.14 6.29
C TYR A 132 16.65 -1.37 6.54
N PHE A 133 15.56 -2.07 6.65
CA PHE A 133 14.25 -1.47 6.90
C PHE A 133 14.18 -0.81 8.27
N TYR A 134 14.67 -1.47 9.31
CA TYR A 134 14.73 -0.90 10.66
C TYR A 134 15.62 0.35 10.71
N SER A 135 16.79 0.32 10.10
CA SER A 135 17.64 1.53 10.01
C SER A 135 16.92 2.69 9.33
N ALA A 136 16.21 2.43 8.25
CA ALA A 136 15.43 3.45 7.56
C ALA A 136 14.28 4.00 8.41
N MET A 137 13.64 3.15 9.22
CA MET A 137 12.56 3.58 10.13
C MET A 137 13.09 4.46 11.27
N GLU A 138 14.27 4.17 11.79
CA GLU A 138 14.90 4.98 12.86
C GLU A 138 15.33 6.35 12.34
N ASP A 139 15.87 6.42 11.13
CA ASP A 139 16.36 7.64 10.50
C ASP A 139 15.25 8.48 9.83
N PHE A 140 14.06 7.92 9.72
CA PHE A 140 12.93 8.58 9.09
C PHE A 140 12.35 9.67 9.99
N LYS A 141 12.76 10.91 9.68
CA LYS A 141 12.26 12.12 10.31
C LYS A 141 11.32 12.88 9.39
#